data_f18479d99f62006153a76f2de583bdcf
#
_entry.id   f18479d99f62006153a76f2de583bdcf
#
_cell.length_a   1.000
_cell.length_b   1.000
_cell.length_c   1.000
_cell.angle_alpha   90.00
_cell.angle_beta   90.00
_cell.angle_gamma   90.00
#
_symmetry.space_group_name_H-M   'P 1'
#
loop_
_entity.id
_entity.type
_entity.pdbx_description
1 polymer ?
#
loop_
_entity_poly.entity_id
_entity_poly.type
_entity_poly.pdbx_seq_one_letter_code
_entity_poly.pdbx_strand_id
1 'polypeptide(L)'
;AIGGVDIEVEKPMSYYDEWDGFTIDLAPGMQHMDGDKAIQYVRYRDEEGDIGRIRRQQKFLKAVYSKVTSVEIIPKLPALVEQANKMVDTDLSIGDMMDLAQALHGMMEKQGGLHAAMVPGLPEYIDGVSYWIPDITDLRKQMAEMQGAEMTDRYRRGAERMEAEYVRNL
;
A
#
# COMPACT_ATOMS: atom_id res chain seq x y z
N ALA A 1 5.03 -19.22 -1.97
CA ALA A 1 6.19 -18.95 -1.12
C ALA A 1 5.82 -18.73 0.35
N ILE A 2 5.04 -17.67 0.69
CA ILE A 2 4.62 -17.38 2.08
C ILE A 2 3.39 -18.17 2.54
N GLY A 3 2.75 -18.94 1.66
CA GLY A 3 1.57 -19.75 1.97
C GLY A 3 0.25 -18.98 2.01
N GLY A 4 0.20 -17.77 1.42
CA GLY A 4 -0.98 -16.92 1.44
C GLY A 4 -1.09 -16.05 2.70
N VAL A 5 -2.12 -15.19 2.72
CA VAL A 5 -2.45 -14.29 3.83
C VAL A 5 -3.95 -14.32 4.11
N ASP A 6 -4.33 -14.08 5.35
CA ASP A 6 -5.74 -14.01 5.74
C ASP A 6 -6.20 -12.56 5.75
N ILE A 7 -7.29 -12.27 5.02
CA ILE A 7 -7.85 -10.94 4.86
C ILE A 7 -9.36 -11.00 5.04
N GLU A 8 -9.90 -10.09 5.81
CA GLU A 8 -11.33 -9.87 5.87
C GLU A 8 -11.80 -9.07 4.65
N VAL A 9 -12.62 -9.69 3.81
CA VAL A 9 -13.28 -9.08 2.65
C VAL A 9 -14.52 -8.35 3.15
N GLU A 10 -14.61 -7.05 2.90
CA GLU A 10 -15.60 -6.16 3.50
C GLU A 10 -17.02 -6.39 2.96
N LYS A 11 -17.11 -6.76 1.70
CA LYS A 11 -18.37 -6.97 0.96
C LYS A 11 -18.18 -7.98 -0.15
N PRO A 12 -19.25 -8.54 -0.74
CA PRO A 12 -19.12 -9.35 -1.94
C PRO A 12 -18.43 -8.57 -3.05
N MET A 13 -17.45 -9.20 -3.72
CA MET A 13 -16.72 -8.61 -4.83
C MET A 13 -16.93 -9.49 -6.05
N SER A 14 -17.65 -8.99 -7.05
CA SER A 14 -17.94 -9.69 -8.29
C SER A 14 -17.66 -8.78 -9.48
N TYR A 15 -16.89 -9.27 -10.43
CA TYR A 15 -16.59 -8.59 -11.69
C TYR A 15 -16.15 -9.61 -12.74
N TYR A 16 -16.54 -9.40 -13.97
CA TYR A 16 -16.10 -10.19 -15.11
C TYR A 16 -15.63 -9.28 -16.23
N ASP A 17 -14.43 -9.52 -16.72
CA ASP A 17 -13.87 -8.83 -17.88
C ASP A 17 -14.02 -9.72 -19.12
N GLU A 18 -14.81 -9.25 -20.08
CA GLU A 18 -15.07 -10.00 -21.32
C GLU A 18 -13.86 -10.05 -22.27
N TRP A 19 -12.89 -9.13 -22.12
CA TRP A 19 -11.76 -9.01 -23.02
C TRP A 19 -10.63 -10.00 -22.68
N ASP A 20 -10.29 -10.12 -21.41
CA ASP A 20 -9.20 -11.00 -20.94
C ASP A 20 -9.71 -12.22 -20.15
N GLY A 21 -11.03 -12.33 -19.96
CA GLY A 21 -11.66 -13.41 -19.20
C GLY A 21 -11.37 -13.36 -17.70
N PHE A 22 -10.85 -12.23 -17.20
CA PHE A 22 -10.53 -12.09 -15.79
C PHE A 22 -11.79 -12.00 -14.93
N THR A 23 -11.86 -12.87 -13.93
CA THR A 23 -13.00 -12.95 -13.01
C THR A 23 -12.60 -12.58 -11.61
N ILE A 24 -13.43 -11.79 -10.94
CA ILE A 24 -13.37 -11.55 -9.50
C ILE A 24 -14.62 -12.15 -8.89
N ASP A 25 -14.43 -13.08 -7.94
CA ASP A 25 -15.53 -13.69 -7.19
C ASP A 25 -15.05 -13.97 -5.76
N LEU A 26 -15.25 -13.00 -4.88
CA LEU A 26 -14.85 -13.08 -3.48
C LEU A 26 -16.06 -12.87 -2.57
N ALA A 27 -16.36 -13.87 -1.72
CA ALA A 27 -17.36 -13.74 -0.70
C ALA A 27 -16.88 -12.83 0.45
N PRO A 28 -17.80 -12.14 1.16
CA PRO A 28 -17.44 -11.34 2.33
C PRO A 28 -16.97 -12.23 3.50
N GLY A 29 -16.24 -11.63 4.43
CA GLY A 29 -15.73 -12.27 5.62
C GLY A 29 -14.25 -12.67 5.50
N MET A 30 -13.75 -13.41 6.49
CA MET A 30 -12.34 -13.82 6.53
C MET A 30 -12.04 -14.81 5.41
N GLN A 31 -11.12 -14.48 4.53
CA GLN A 31 -10.68 -15.28 3.40
C GLN A 31 -9.18 -15.54 3.45
N HIS A 32 -8.80 -16.79 3.21
CA HIS A 32 -7.41 -17.11 2.92
C HIS A 32 -7.10 -16.77 1.48
N MET A 33 -6.20 -15.78 1.28
CA MET A 33 -5.78 -15.27 -0.01
C MET A 33 -4.50 -16.00 -0.47
N ASP A 34 -4.64 -16.92 -1.42
CA ASP A 34 -3.54 -17.36 -2.26
C ASP A 34 -3.21 -16.31 -3.34
N GLY A 35 -2.37 -16.64 -4.32
CA GLY A 35 -2.01 -15.70 -5.38
C GLY A 35 -3.19 -15.27 -6.23
N ASP A 36 -4.08 -16.19 -6.57
CA ASP A 36 -5.22 -15.94 -7.46
C ASP A 36 -6.29 -15.08 -6.78
N LYS A 37 -6.63 -15.38 -5.52
CA LYS A 37 -7.54 -14.55 -4.74
C LYS A 37 -6.95 -13.18 -4.41
N ALA A 38 -5.64 -13.12 -4.14
CA ALA A 38 -4.94 -11.87 -3.86
C ALA A 38 -5.04 -10.90 -5.04
N ILE A 39 -4.83 -11.38 -6.27
CA ILE A 39 -4.93 -10.53 -7.46
C ILE A 39 -6.36 -10.03 -7.68
N GLN A 40 -7.36 -10.86 -7.42
CA GLN A 40 -8.76 -10.47 -7.47
C GLN A 40 -9.04 -9.33 -6.48
N TYR A 41 -8.61 -9.49 -5.22
CA TYR A 41 -8.84 -8.53 -4.16
C TYR A 41 -8.18 -7.16 -4.44
N VAL A 42 -6.91 -7.14 -4.86
CA VAL A 42 -6.17 -5.89 -5.09
C VAL A 42 -6.55 -5.17 -6.39
N ARG A 43 -7.18 -5.88 -7.35
CA ARG A 43 -7.66 -5.30 -8.61
C ARG A 43 -9.10 -4.81 -8.54
N TYR A 44 -9.90 -5.29 -7.59
CA TYR A 44 -11.30 -4.93 -7.52
C TYR A 44 -11.51 -3.42 -7.38
N ARG A 45 -12.42 -2.89 -8.19
CA ARG A 45 -12.92 -1.51 -8.15
C ARG A 45 -14.42 -1.55 -7.94
N ASP A 46 -14.90 -0.75 -7.01
CA ASP A 46 -16.30 -0.53 -6.70
C ASP A 46 -16.69 0.92 -6.94
N GLU A 47 -17.77 1.36 -6.33
CA GLU A 47 -18.28 2.73 -6.38
C GLU A 47 -17.27 3.76 -5.83
N GLU A 48 -16.36 3.34 -4.93
CA GLU A 48 -15.26 4.17 -4.43
C GLU A 48 -14.11 4.31 -5.47
N GLY A 49 -14.18 3.60 -6.57
CA GLY A 49 -13.21 3.66 -7.66
C GLY A 49 -11.78 3.33 -7.22
N ASP A 50 -10.85 4.20 -7.60
CA ASP A 50 -9.43 4.02 -7.29
C ASP A 50 -9.09 4.15 -5.80
N ILE A 51 -9.85 4.94 -5.05
CA ILE A 51 -9.64 5.13 -3.61
C ILE A 51 -9.88 3.82 -2.87
N GLY A 52 -10.98 3.14 -3.16
CA GLY A 52 -11.29 1.83 -2.59
C GLY A 52 -10.22 0.78 -2.96
N ARG A 53 -9.75 0.80 -4.21
CA ARG A 53 -8.65 -0.06 -4.66
C ARG A 53 -7.36 0.19 -3.89
N ILE A 54 -6.95 1.44 -3.70
CA ILE A 54 -5.74 1.81 -2.94
C ILE A 54 -5.85 1.32 -1.48
N ARG A 55 -7.00 1.49 -0.84
CA ARG A 55 -7.23 0.99 0.53
C ARG A 55 -7.07 -0.53 0.61
N ARG A 56 -7.62 -1.29 -0.36
CA ARG A 56 -7.47 -2.75 -0.44
C ARG A 56 -6.02 -3.15 -0.66
N GLN A 57 -5.29 -2.47 -1.54
CA GLN A 57 -3.86 -2.70 -1.74
C GLN A 57 -3.06 -2.44 -0.47
N GLN A 58 -3.33 -1.36 0.26
CA GLN A 58 -2.67 -1.08 1.55
C GLN A 58 -2.99 -2.15 2.60
N LYS A 59 -4.26 -2.61 2.67
CA LYS A 59 -4.67 -3.68 3.58
C LYS A 59 -3.97 -5.00 3.25
N PHE A 60 -3.90 -5.33 1.97
CA PHE A 60 -3.17 -6.50 1.49
C PHE A 60 -1.68 -6.43 1.82
N LEU A 61 -1.02 -5.29 1.55
CA LEU A 61 0.40 -5.10 1.90
C LEU A 61 0.65 -5.23 3.41
N LYS A 62 -0.24 -4.71 4.24
CA LYS A 62 -0.15 -4.89 5.70
C LYS A 62 -0.25 -6.36 6.11
N ALA A 63 -1.17 -7.12 5.50
CA ALA A 63 -1.32 -8.55 5.78
C ALA A 63 -0.09 -9.35 5.33
N VAL A 64 0.43 -9.06 4.14
CA VAL A 64 1.69 -9.66 3.64
C VAL A 64 2.84 -9.30 4.57
N TYR A 65 2.99 -8.04 4.93
CA TYR A 65 4.04 -7.58 5.84
C TYR A 65 3.98 -8.32 7.19
N SER A 66 2.80 -8.40 7.81
CA SER A 66 2.60 -9.14 9.06
C SER A 66 2.95 -10.62 8.93
N LYS A 67 2.64 -11.23 7.78
CA LYS A 67 2.98 -12.64 7.51
C LYS A 67 4.48 -12.84 7.33
N VAL A 68 5.14 -12.00 6.52
CA VAL A 68 6.58 -12.14 6.21
C VAL A 68 7.45 -11.90 7.44
N THR A 69 6.97 -11.08 8.37
CA THR A 69 7.68 -10.74 9.60
C THR A 69 7.29 -11.63 10.79
N SER A 70 6.37 -12.58 10.59
CA SER A 70 6.03 -13.55 11.63
C SER A 70 7.19 -14.51 11.92
N VAL A 71 7.28 -14.98 13.16
CA VAL A 71 8.32 -15.90 13.64
C VAL A 71 8.38 -17.18 12.78
N GLU A 72 7.25 -17.61 12.24
CA GLU A 72 7.14 -18.80 11.37
C GLU A 72 7.85 -18.65 10.03
N ILE A 73 8.03 -17.43 9.57
CA ILE A 73 8.66 -17.11 8.26
C ILE A 73 10.16 -16.89 8.37
N ILE A 74 10.67 -16.52 9.54
CA ILE A 74 12.10 -16.25 9.75
C ILE A 74 13.00 -17.35 9.17
N PRO A 75 12.77 -18.66 9.42
CA PRO A 75 13.59 -19.71 8.85
C PRO A 75 13.50 -19.82 7.33
N LYS A 76 12.44 -19.27 6.71
CA LYS A 76 12.18 -19.30 5.27
C LYS A 76 12.65 -18.05 4.55
N LEU A 77 13.15 -17.03 5.25
CA LEU A 77 13.59 -15.76 4.67
C LEU A 77 14.62 -15.94 3.54
N PRO A 78 15.67 -16.80 3.66
CA PRO A 78 16.62 -16.98 2.57
C PRO A 78 15.96 -17.46 1.28
N ALA A 79 15.04 -18.43 1.37
CA ALA A 79 14.32 -18.95 0.21
C ALA A 79 13.33 -17.90 -0.37
N LEU A 80 12.74 -17.06 0.46
CA LEU A 80 11.88 -15.96 0.00
C LEU A 80 12.66 -14.89 -0.72
N VAL A 81 13.82 -14.49 -0.21
CA VAL A 81 14.73 -13.54 -0.87
C VAL A 81 15.20 -14.08 -2.21
N GLU A 82 15.58 -15.36 -2.29
CA GLU A 82 15.98 -15.98 -3.55
C GLU A 82 14.83 -16.01 -4.57
N GLN A 83 13.59 -16.27 -4.13
CA GLN A 83 12.41 -16.19 -5.01
C GLN A 83 12.10 -14.77 -5.45
N ALA A 84 12.16 -13.80 -4.56
CA ALA A 84 11.97 -12.40 -4.88
C ALA A 84 13.00 -11.92 -5.92
N ASN A 85 14.25 -12.30 -5.76
CA ASN A 85 15.33 -11.97 -6.72
C ASN A 85 15.08 -12.52 -8.13
N LYS A 86 14.35 -13.63 -8.26
CA LYS A 86 13.96 -14.19 -9.57
C LYS A 86 12.77 -13.46 -10.21
N MET A 87 12.00 -12.71 -9.43
CA MET A 87 10.74 -12.05 -9.86
C MET A 87 10.91 -10.55 -10.08
N VAL A 88 11.96 -9.95 -9.54
CA VAL A 88 12.22 -8.51 -9.55
C VAL A 88 13.54 -8.26 -10.26
N ASP A 89 13.54 -7.34 -11.22
CA ASP A 89 14.76 -6.81 -11.81
C ASP A 89 15.27 -5.68 -10.91
N THR A 90 16.42 -5.90 -10.28
CA THR A 90 16.99 -4.98 -9.27
C THR A 90 18.51 -5.07 -9.29
N ASP A 91 19.17 -3.98 -8.91
CA ASP A 91 20.61 -3.87 -8.70
C ASP A 91 21.05 -4.28 -7.28
N LEU A 92 20.09 -4.61 -6.40
CA LEU A 92 20.38 -5.10 -5.04
C LEU A 92 20.96 -6.51 -5.10
N SER A 93 22.07 -6.72 -4.40
CA SER A 93 22.59 -8.07 -4.18
C SER A 93 21.68 -8.88 -3.25
N ILE A 94 21.79 -10.21 -3.28
CA ILE A 94 21.08 -11.09 -2.34
C ILE A 94 21.43 -10.73 -0.89
N GLY A 95 22.69 -10.32 -0.64
CA GLY A 95 23.13 -9.84 0.68
C GLY A 95 22.37 -8.60 1.11
N ASP A 96 22.28 -7.59 0.25
CA ASP A 96 21.54 -6.35 0.53
C ASP A 96 20.04 -6.63 0.77
N MET A 97 19.44 -7.55 0.01
CA MET A 97 18.05 -7.97 0.20
C MET A 97 17.85 -8.69 1.55
N MET A 98 18.81 -9.49 1.98
CA MET A 98 18.76 -10.13 3.30
C MET A 98 18.90 -9.12 4.43
N ASP A 99 19.80 -8.16 4.33
CA ASP A 99 19.99 -7.09 5.29
C ASP A 99 18.73 -6.22 5.40
N LEU A 100 18.10 -5.89 4.27
CA LEU A 100 16.84 -5.18 4.22
C LEU A 100 15.70 -5.98 4.89
N ALA A 101 15.60 -7.29 4.61
CA ALA A 101 14.60 -8.15 5.23
C ALA A 101 14.78 -8.23 6.77
N GLN A 102 16.01 -8.31 7.25
CA GLN A 102 16.32 -8.30 8.68
C GLN A 102 16.02 -6.93 9.32
N ALA A 103 16.36 -5.84 8.63
CA ALA A 103 16.06 -4.49 9.10
C ALA A 103 14.54 -4.27 9.23
N LEU A 104 13.76 -4.69 8.23
CA LEU A 104 12.28 -4.63 8.27
C LEU A 104 11.71 -5.44 9.44
N HIS A 105 12.26 -6.62 9.70
CA HIS A 105 11.85 -7.45 10.85
C HIS A 105 12.16 -6.74 12.18
N GLY A 106 13.36 -6.17 12.34
CA GLY A 106 13.76 -5.44 13.55
C GLY A 106 12.96 -4.14 13.80
N MET A 107 12.47 -3.50 12.75
CA MET A 107 11.60 -2.32 12.86
C MET A 107 10.23 -2.67 13.46
N MET A 108 9.70 -3.85 13.22
CA MET A 108 8.42 -4.30 13.78
C MET A 108 8.44 -4.37 15.30
N GLU A 109 9.52 -4.87 15.87
CA GLU A 109 9.66 -4.99 17.33
C GLU A 109 9.68 -3.62 18.01
N LYS A 110 10.17 -2.58 17.30
CA LYS A 110 10.40 -1.24 17.87
C LYS A 110 9.29 -0.23 17.57
N GLN A 111 8.61 -0.32 16.41
CA GLN A 111 7.72 0.75 15.90
C GLN A 111 6.27 0.32 15.63
N GLY A 112 5.87 -0.90 15.99
CA GLY A 112 4.47 -1.32 15.89
C GLY A 112 3.96 -1.64 14.47
N GLY A 113 4.84 -1.82 13.49
CA GLY A 113 4.46 -2.33 12.17
C GLY A 113 4.48 -1.32 11.01
N LEU A 114 3.91 -1.72 9.86
CA LEU A 114 3.83 -0.90 8.66
C LEU A 114 2.71 0.14 8.79
N HIS A 115 3.06 1.40 8.77
CA HIS A 115 2.12 2.51 8.69
C HIS A 115 1.96 2.93 7.22
N ALA A 116 0.73 2.82 6.72
CA ALA A 116 0.38 3.30 5.39
C ALA A 116 -0.76 4.30 5.52
N ALA A 117 -0.64 5.41 4.82
CA ALA A 117 -1.65 6.44 4.77
C ALA A 117 -1.89 6.87 3.32
N MET A 118 -3.08 7.34 3.02
CA MET A 118 -3.39 7.92 1.73
C MET A 118 -2.97 9.38 1.73
N VAL A 119 -2.45 9.85 0.60
CA VAL A 119 -2.19 11.29 0.41
C VAL A 119 -3.53 12.02 0.55
N PRO A 120 -3.66 12.98 1.49
CA PRO A 120 -4.88 13.76 1.63
C PRO A 120 -5.12 14.59 0.38
N GLY A 121 -6.39 14.74 -0.01
CA GLY A 121 -6.77 15.45 -1.24
C GLY A 121 -8.22 15.19 -1.62
N LEU A 122 -8.59 15.70 -2.77
CA LEU A 122 -9.94 15.57 -3.31
C LEU A 122 -9.89 15.10 -4.77
N PRO A 123 -10.88 14.30 -5.21
CA PRO A 123 -11.02 13.97 -6.61
C PRO A 123 -11.52 15.20 -7.39
N GLU A 124 -10.90 15.49 -8.51
CA GLU A 124 -11.26 16.59 -9.41
C GLU A 124 -11.29 16.08 -10.85
N TYR A 125 -12.20 16.62 -11.66
CA TYR A 125 -12.28 16.32 -13.08
C TYR A 125 -11.78 17.53 -13.88
N ILE A 126 -10.68 17.35 -14.60
CA ILE A 126 -10.10 18.37 -15.47
C ILE A 126 -10.13 17.83 -16.90
N ASP A 127 -10.82 18.52 -17.81
CA ASP A 127 -10.99 18.12 -19.22
C ASP A 127 -11.52 16.69 -19.38
N GLY A 128 -12.39 16.23 -18.48
CA GLY A 128 -13.00 14.89 -18.51
C GLY A 128 -12.12 13.78 -17.97
N VAL A 129 -10.92 14.09 -17.48
CA VAL A 129 -10.00 13.15 -16.82
C VAL A 129 -10.08 13.33 -15.32
N SER A 130 -10.16 12.22 -14.59
CA SER A 130 -10.17 12.23 -13.12
C SER A 130 -8.75 12.34 -12.57
N TYR A 131 -8.53 13.34 -11.73
CA TYR A 131 -7.29 13.58 -10.99
C TYR A 131 -7.55 13.53 -9.50
N TRP A 132 -6.51 13.18 -8.74
CA TRP A 132 -6.46 13.34 -7.30
C TRP A 132 -5.62 14.58 -6.98
N ILE A 133 -6.27 15.65 -6.53
CA ILE A 133 -5.61 16.91 -6.18
C ILE A 133 -5.17 16.85 -4.73
N PRO A 134 -3.87 16.79 -4.43
CA PRO A 134 -3.38 16.67 -3.07
C PRO A 134 -3.56 17.97 -2.29
N ASP A 135 -3.96 17.84 -1.02
CA ASP A 135 -3.85 18.89 -0.03
C ASP A 135 -2.40 18.91 0.51
N ILE A 136 -1.63 19.88 0.07
CA ILE A 136 -0.19 19.97 0.39
C ILE A 136 0.02 20.27 1.88
N THR A 137 -0.85 21.05 2.48
CA THR A 137 -0.77 21.42 3.91
C THR A 137 -1.03 20.21 4.80
N ASP A 138 -2.09 19.49 4.54
CA ASP A 138 -2.43 18.27 5.27
C ASP A 138 -1.43 17.14 5.00
N LEU A 139 -0.94 16.99 3.77
CA LEU A 139 0.10 16.01 3.44
C LEU A 139 1.37 16.25 4.28
N ARG A 140 1.82 17.49 4.38
CA ARG A 140 3.01 17.81 5.16
C ARG A 140 2.80 17.61 6.67
N LYS A 141 1.61 17.89 7.17
CA LYS A 141 1.23 17.60 8.54
C LYS A 141 1.28 16.10 8.81
N GLN A 142 0.65 15.30 7.96
CA GLN A 142 0.66 13.85 8.06
C GLN A 142 2.08 13.26 8.00
N MET A 143 2.94 13.79 7.12
CA MET A 143 4.35 13.36 7.05
C MET A 143 5.12 13.71 8.33
N ALA A 144 4.90 14.89 8.91
CA ALA A 144 5.52 15.26 10.18
C ALA A 144 5.07 14.33 11.31
N GLU A 145 3.78 14.06 11.43
CA GLU A 145 3.23 13.12 12.42
C GLU A 145 3.80 11.71 12.26
N MET A 146 3.90 11.19 11.03
CA MET A 146 4.49 9.87 10.75
C MET A 146 5.97 9.78 11.13
N GLN A 147 6.69 10.91 11.09
CA GLN A 147 8.09 11.01 11.49
C GLN A 147 8.27 11.33 12.98
N GLY A 148 7.18 11.47 13.74
CA GLY A 148 7.22 11.89 15.14
C GLY A 148 7.72 13.34 15.32
N ALA A 149 7.59 14.18 14.28
CA ALA A 149 8.01 15.58 14.28
C ALA A 149 6.81 16.51 14.47
N GLU A 150 7.01 17.62 15.17
CA GLU A 150 6.01 18.67 15.26
C GLU A 150 6.07 19.61 14.05
N MET A 151 4.89 20.02 13.57
CA MET A 151 4.77 20.97 12.50
C MET A 151 5.00 22.39 13.01
N THR A 152 6.22 22.89 12.85
CA THR A 152 6.56 24.27 13.25
C THR A 152 5.82 25.31 12.40
N ASP A 153 5.61 26.52 12.94
CA ASP A 153 4.95 27.62 12.19
C ASP A 153 5.68 27.98 10.90
N ARG A 154 7.00 27.87 10.86
CA ARG A 154 7.79 28.10 9.63
C ARG A 154 7.47 27.04 8.58
N TYR A 155 7.36 25.78 9.00
CA TYR A 155 7.05 24.66 8.11
C TYR A 155 5.62 24.76 7.59
N ARG A 156 4.66 25.13 8.46
CA ARG A 156 3.25 25.35 8.09
C ARG A 156 3.12 26.45 7.03
N ARG A 157 3.68 27.64 7.26
CA ARG A 157 3.65 28.75 6.27
C ARG A 157 4.32 28.37 4.95
N GLY A 158 5.36 27.50 5.00
CA GLY A 158 5.97 26.93 3.80
C GLY A 158 5.03 26.03 3.02
N ALA A 159 4.24 25.19 3.72
CA ALA A 159 3.25 24.33 3.13
C ALA A 159 2.11 25.11 2.46
N GLU A 160 1.52 26.06 3.18
CA GLU A 160 0.44 26.94 2.68
C GLU A 160 0.86 27.72 1.42
N ARG A 161 2.12 28.18 1.37
CA ARG A 161 2.63 28.87 0.18
C ARG A 161 2.76 27.93 -1.02
N MET A 162 3.26 26.73 -0.81
CA MET A 162 3.38 25.72 -1.87
C MET A 162 2.02 25.29 -2.40
N GLU A 163 1.04 25.14 -1.51
CA GLU A 163 -0.34 24.81 -1.87
C GLU A 163 -0.96 25.93 -2.72
N ALA A 164 -0.82 27.18 -2.28
CA ALA A 164 -1.31 28.33 -3.03
C ALA A 164 -0.64 28.49 -4.42
N GLU A 165 0.63 28.11 -4.54
CA GLU A 165 1.35 28.08 -5.82
C GLU A 165 0.88 26.93 -6.70
N TYR A 166 0.68 25.74 -6.13
CA TYR A 166 0.19 24.56 -6.83
C TYR A 166 -1.21 24.78 -7.39
N VAL A 167 -2.15 25.26 -6.56
CA VAL A 167 -3.54 25.55 -6.98
C VAL A 167 -3.61 26.64 -8.06
N ARG A 168 -2.68 27.58 -8.05
CA ARG A 168 -2.62 28.65 -9.08
C ARG A 168 -2.18 28.12 -10.44
N ASN A 169 -1.44 27.03 -10.48
CA ASN A 169 -0.87 26.43 -11.68
C ASN A 169 -1.70 25.24 -12.22
N LEU A 170 -2.78 24.88 -11.55
CA LEU A 170 -3.82 23.96 -12.03
C LEU A 170 -4.74 24.67 -13.01
#